data_a13160f1cfc4d565ddc9ae2aa33b2e05
#
_entry.id   a13160f1cfc4d565ddc9ae2aa33b2e05
#
_cell.length_a   1.000
_cell.length_b   1.000
_cell.length_c   1.000
_cell.angle_alpha   90.00
_cell.angle_beta   90.00
_cell.angle_gamma   90.00
#
_symmetry.space_group_name_H-M   'P 1'
#
loop_
_entity.id
_entity.type
_entity.pdbx_description
1 polymer ?
#
loop_
_entity_poly.entity_id
_entity_poly.type
_entity_poly.pdbx_seq_one_letter_code
_entity_poly.pdbx_strand_id
1 'polypeptide(L)'
;MRLLMRFMKPYRRLVAVTLLVLLIDNVGTLLVPTMLANMVNTGITTGDVDYILRNGLYMLIATGMASGGAVLGCYLAARLAANVACDIRNAVYDKSLELSASDFERFGTGSMITRSLNDINVIQQAILQTIQLVLPVPFLAVAGIIFAWLIDPAMGMLLGVVVAIVLVAAVFTVANAAPIFMRLQSFIDRMNVVLRENIVGVRVIRAFNKERREEQRLDEVFSDYAANAIKVNHLFVGLDSSTFFLMNIAEVAVLWVGGNRVGAHAMQIASISAVLEYALLILFFVMMAQMVVLTLPRAAACLNRAQQVLEIKPSIVDGQRTLDAAASDSKDGADAVAVFDHMSFRFDDADEDTLCDLSFACRRGQTTAIVGSTGSGKSTVAKLLLRFHDATRGAIRLDGVDLRELSQGEIRGRIAYVPQKAWLFSGTVASNLRFGNEDATEADMLHALQVAQSTFVLDQPQGLDTPVAQGGTNFSGGQRQRLAIARALMKRADLYIFDDSFSALDFKTDAALRHALQDETRDAAVLIIAQRISTILHADQIVVLKDGEVVGLGTHGELMETCEVYRAIAESQMKGGE
;
A
#
# COMPACT_ATOMS: atom_id res chain seq x y z
N MET A 1 7.89 -7.73 -14.23
CA MET A 1 8.32 -7.14 -15.53
C MET A 1 7.15 -6.79 -16.45
N ARG A 2 6.15 -7.67 -16.69
CA ARG A 2 4.99 -7.33 -17.54
C ARG A 2 4.21 -6.10 -17.07
N LEU A 3 4.00 -5.97 -15.75
CA LEU A 3 3.33 -4.81 -15.16
C LEU A 3 4.09 -3.50 -15.47
N LEU A 4 5.39 -3.47 -15.25
CA LEU A 4 6.22 -2.29 -15.52
C LEU A 4 6.12 -1.88 -17.00
N MET A 5 6.23 -2.84 -17.91
CA MET A 5 6.09 -2.56 -19.36
C MET A 5 4.70 -2.00 -19.70
N ARG A 6 3.64 -2.45 -19.04
CA ARG A 6 2.28 -1.92 -19.22
C ARG A 6 2.21 -0.43 -18.86
N PHE A 7 2.78 -0.02 -17.73
CA PHE A 7 2.79 1.38 -17.28
C PHE A 7 3.84 2.25 -18.00
N MET A 8 4.88 1.67 -18.57
CA MET A 8 5.84 2.40 -19.42
C MET A 8 5.32 2.64 -20.85
N LYS A 9 4.39 1.82 -21.34
CA LYS A 9 3.86 1.90 -22.72
C LYS A 9 3.31 3.27 -23.12
N PRO A 10 2.55 4.00 -22.26
CA PRO A 10 2.08 5.35 -22.57
C PRO A 10 3.23 6.34 -22.79
N TYR A 11 4.36 6.15 -22.12
CA TYR A 11 5.52 7.04 -22.13
C TYR A 11 6.59 6.66 -23.15
N ARG A 12 6.28 5.80 -24.14
CA ARG A 12 7.24 5.32 -25.15
C ARG A 12 8.02 6.44 -25.86
N ARG A 13 7.40 7.60 -26.10
CA ARG A 13 8.07 8.77 -26.71
C ARG A 13 9.08 9.37 -25.73
N LEU A 14 8.70 9.53 -24.46
CA LEU A 14 9.59 10.03 -23.42
C LEU A 14 10.78 9.07 -23.20
N VAL A 15 10.53 7.77 -23.19
CA VAL A 15 11.59 6.74 -23.14
C VAL A 15 12.56 6.90 -24.31
N ALA A 16 12.05 7.00 -25.55
CA ALA A 16 12.89 7.16 -26.74
C ALA A 16 13.73 8.44 -26.69
N VAL A 17 13.15 9.56 -26.28
CA VAL A 17 13.89 10.84 -26.14
C VAL A 17 14.94 10.73 -25.03
N THR A 18 14.61 10.13 -23.89
CA THR A 18 15.57 9.91 -22.79
C THR A 18 16.76 9.07 -23.26
N LEU A 19 16.51 7.97 -23.99
CA LEU A 19 17.55 7.12 -24.55
C LEU A 19 18.43 7.86 -25.56
N LEU A 20 17.82 8.67 -26.42
CA LEU A 20 18.53 9.47 -27.40
C LEU A 20 19.45 10.51 -26.71
N VAL A 21 18.94 11.19 -25.72
CA VAL A 21 19.71 12.21 -24.96
C VAL A 21 20.88 11.56 -24.22
N LEU A 22 20.66 10.40 -23.58
CA LEU A 22 21.72 9.62 -22.93
C LEU A 22 22.77 9.12 -23.94
N LEU A 23 22.35 8.75 -25.14
CA LEU A 23 23.29 8.38 -26.21
C LEU A 23 24.18 9.56 -26.62
N ILE A 24 23.58 10.75 -26.79
CA ILE A 24 24.31 11.99 -27.10
C ILE A 24 25.31 12.33 -26.00
N ASP A 25 24.90 12.25 -24.74
CA ASP A 25 25.77 12.42 -23.56
C ASP A 25 26.97 11.45 -23.62
N ASN A 26 26.71 10.15 -23.76
CA ASN A 26 27.75 9.12 -23.78
C ASN A 26 28.73 9.28 -24.95
N VAL A 27 28.22 9.59 -26.14
CA VAL A 27 29.06 9.85 -27.32
C VAL A 27 29.87 11.13 -27.12
N GLY A 28 29.24 12.20 -26.62
CA GLY A 28 29.94 13.45 -26.32
C GLY A 28 31.08 13.26 -25.31
N THR A 29 30.82 12.49 -24.26
CA THR A 29 31.83 12.15 -23.24
C THR A 29 33.02 11.38 -23.83
N LEU A 30 32.80 10.43 -24.77
CA LEU A 30 33.87 9.66 -25.40
C LEU A 30 34.63 10.47 -26.49
N LEU A 31 34.00 11.50 -27.07
CA LEU A 31 34.66 12.33 -28.07
C LEU A 31 35.76 13.23 -27.48
N VAL A 32 35.63 13.68 -26.25
CA VAL A 32 36.57 14.59 -25.60
C VAL A 32 37.98 14.01 -25.51
N PRO A 33 38.22 12.77 -25.02
CA PRO A 33 39.55 12.15 -25.06
C PRO A 33 40.14 11.98 -26.46
N THR A 34 39.29 11.65 -27.46
CA THR A 34 39.72 11.54 -28.84
C THR A 34 40.23 12.87 -29.39
N MET A 35 39.48 13.97 -29.14
CA MET A 35 39.86 15.30 -29.57
C MET A 35 41.13 15.79 -28.86
N LEU A 36 41.27 15.49 -27.58
CA LEU A 36 42.48 15.79 -26.79
C LEU A 36 43.70 15.07 -27.41
N ALA A 37 43.58 13.77 -27.72
CA ALA A 37 44.66 13.01 -28.35
C ALA A 37 45.05 13.61 -29.71
N ASN A 38 44.09 13.99 -30.54
CA ASN A 38 44.34 14.62 -31.84
C ASN A 38 44.99 16.01 -31.69
N MET A 39 44.58 16.79 -30.70
CA MET A 39 45.17 18.11 -30.42
C MET A 39 46.64 17.97 -30.02
N VAL A 40 46.98 16.99 -29.18
CA VAL A 40 48.36 16.72 -28.76
C VAL A 40 49.17 16.13 -29.92
N ASN A 41 48.63 15.12 -30.61
CA ASN A 41 49.34 14.39 -31.67
C ASN A 41 49.62 15.25 -32.91
N THR A 42 48.73 16.19 -33.26
CA THR A 42 48.88 17.03 -34.48
C THR A 42 49.25 18.48 -34.11
N GLY A 43 48.48 19.14 -33.25
CA GLY A 43 48.64 20.55 -32.94
C GLY A 43 49.95 20.88 -32.21
N ILE A 44 50.23 20.16 -31.10
CA ILE A 44 51.41 20.42 -30.27
C ILE A 44 52.69 19.97 -30.99
N THR A 45 52.66 18.81 -31.65
CA THR A 45 53.84 18.26 -32.32
C THR A 45 54.26 19.10 -33.57
N THR A 46 53.30 19.72 -34.25
CA THR A 46 53.59 20.60 -35.41
C THR A 46 53.74 22.07 -35.04
N GLY A 47 53.36 22.46 -33.81
CA GLY A 47 53.33 23.85 -33.36
C GLY A 47 52.21 24.69 -33.98
N ASP A 48 51.16 24.06 -34.54
CA ASP A 48 50.01 24.71 -35.17
C ASP A 48 49.03 25.22 -34.14
N VAL A 49 49.16 26.49 -33.75
CA VAL A 49 48.32 27.16 -32.76
C VAL A 49 46.87 27.28 -33.22
N ASP A 50 46.65 27.49 -34.53
CA ASP A 50 45.28 27.62 -35.07
C ASP A 50 44.54 26.27 -35.01
N TYR A 51 45.23 25.17 -35.24
CA TYR A 51 44.68 23.82 -35.06
C TYR A 51 44.33 23.55 -33.59
N ILE A 52 45.21 23.94 -32.64
CA ILE A 52 44.99 23.78 -31.20
C ILE A 52 43.75 24.57 -30.78
N LEU A 53 43.64 25.83 -31.15
CA LEU A 53 42.51 26.69 -30.80
C LEU A 53 41.17 26.16 -31.36
N ARG A 54 41.18 25.73 -32.63
CA ARG A 54 40.01 25.17 -33.28
C ARG A 54 39.55 23.84 -32.61
N ASN A 55 40.47 22.92 -32.36
CA ASN A 55 40.14 21.68 -31.63
C ASN A 55 39.72 21.93 -30.19
N GLY A 56 40.33 22.90 -29.50
CA GLY A 56 39.91 23.35 -28.18
C GLY A 56 38.45 23.85 -28.16
N LEU A 57 38.08 24.64 -29.20
CA LEU A 57 36.67 25.06 -29.34
C LEU A 57 35.72 23.87 -29.58
N TYR A 58 36.13 22.91 -30.45
CA TYR A 58 35.31 21.70 -30.63
C TYR A 58 35.18 20.86 -29.36
N MET A 59 36.23 20.75 -28.55
CA MET A 59 36.19 20.09 -27.23
C MET A 59 35.22 20.79 -26.28
N LEU A 60 35.23 22.14 -26.26
CA LEU A 60 34.27 22.90 -25.44
C LEU A 60 32.82 22.66 -25.88
N ILE A 61 32.58 22.62 -27.20
CA ILE A 61 31.25 22.32 -27.76
C ILE A 61 30.84 20.89 -27.37
N ALA A 62 31.72 19.89 -27.57
CA ALA A 62 31.46 18.49 -27.22
C ALA A 62 31.17 18.32 -25.72
N THR A 63 31.96 18.98 -24.87
CA THR A 63 31.74 18.99 -23.40
C THR A 63 30.42 19.66 -23.05
N GLY A 64 30.08 20.77 -23.69
CA GLY A 64 28.80 21.46 -23.50
C GLY A 64 27.62 20.60 -23.92
N MET A 65 27.72 19.88 -25.02
CA MET A 65 26.72 18.93 -25.48
C MET A 65 26.57 17.74 -24.52
N ALA A 66 27.69 17.15 -24.07
CA ALA A 66 27.68 16.06 -23.08
C ALA A 66 27.06 16.50 -21.76
N SER A 67 27.53 17.62 -21.20
CA SER A 67 26.99 18.15 -19.93
C SER A 67 25.50 18.52 -20.04
N GLY A 68 25.11 19.18 -21.13
CA GLY A 68 23.70 19.48 -21.41
C GLY A 68 22.87 18.21 -21.57
N GLY A 69 23.42 17.18 -22.26
CA GLY A 69 22.83 15.86 -22.39
C GLY A 69 22.66 15.15 -21.05
N ALA A 70 23.69 15.19 -20.20
CA ALA A 70 23.63 14.61 -18.86
C ALA A 70 22.53 15.22 -17.99
N VAL A 71 22.47 16.57 -17.91
CA VAL A 71 21.44 17.30 -17.15
C VAL A 71 20.04 17.01 -17.69
N LEU A 72 19.87 17.09 -19.01
CA LEU A 72 18.57 16.83 -19.65
C LEU A 72 18.18 15.36 -19.51
N GLY A 73 19.13 14.43 -19.68
CA GLY A 73 18.92 13.00 -19.50
C GLY A 73 18.50 12.63 -18.08
N CYS A 74 19.16 13.24 -17.08
CA CYS A 74 18.79 13.08 -15.68
C CYS A 74 17.36 13.60 -15.41
N TYR A 75 17.02 14.78 -15.89
CA TYR A 75 15.68 15.37 -15.77
C TYR A 75 14.60 14.49 -16.41
N LEU A 76 14.83 14.03 -17.65
CA LEU A 76 13.88 13.18 -18.37
C LEU A 76 13.71 11.81 -17.72
N ALA A 77 14.81 11.21 -17.23
CA ALA A 77 14.77 9.95 -16.49
C ALA A 77 14.00 10.08 -15.18
N ALA A 78 14.22 11.15 -14.42
CA ALA A 78 13.50 11.44 -13.18
C ALA A 78 12.01 11.66 -13.45
N ARG A 79 11.67 12.42 -14.50
CA ARG A 79 10.29 12.65 -14.91
C ARG A 79 9.59 11.36 -15.35
N LEU A 80 10.28 10.52 -16.11
CA LEU A 80 9.75 9.21 -16.51
C LEU A 80 9.49 8.31 -15.32
N ALA A 81 10.46 8.18 -14.42
CA ALA A 81 10.34 7.36 -13.23
C ALA A 81 9.20 7.85 -12.31
N ALA A 82 9.07 9.17 -12.12
CA ALA A 82 8.02 9.77 -11.30
C ALA A 82 6.63 9.55 -11.91
N ASN A 83 6.46 9.75 -13.22
CA ASN A 83 5.18 9.53 -13.88
C ASN A 83 4.73 8.06 -13.80
N VAL A 84 5.62 7.12 -14.11
CA VAL A 84 5.31 5.69 -14.00
C VAL A 84 4.96 5.30 -12.57
N ALA A 85 5.69 5.82 -11.58
CA ALA A 85 5.38 5.57 -10.17
C ALA A 85 4.04 6.18 -9.75
N CYS A 86 3.69 7.37 -10.24
CA CYS A 86 2.41 8.01 -10.00
C CYS A 86 1.25 7.17 -10.55
N ASP A 87 1.37 6.70 -11.79
CA ASP A 87 0.34 5.87 -12.43
C ASP A 87 0.14 4.53 -11.70
N ILE A 88 1.24 3.89 -11.27
CA ILE A 88 1.15 2.64 -10.48
C ILE A 88 0.47 2.93 -9.13
N ARG A 89 0.82 4.05 -8.46
CA ARG A 89 0.24 4.43 -7.18
C ARG A 89 -1.25 4.69 -7.29
N ASN A 90 -1.66 5.46 -8.29
CA ASN A 90 -3.06 5.73 -8.54
C ASN A 90 -3.83 4.44 -8.83
N ALA A 91 -3.30 3.57 -9.70
CA ALA A 91 -3.94 2.30 -10.02
C ALA A 91 -4.08 1.38 -8.79
N VAL A 92 -3.06 1.31 -7.91
CA VAL A 92 -3.13 0.53 -6.65
C VAL A 92 -4.14 1.16 -5.70
N TYR A 93 -4.19 2.48 -5.61
CA TYR A 93 -5.16 3.19 -4.77
C TYR A 93 -6.59 3.01 -5.26
N ASP A 94 -6.86 3.26 -6.55
CA ASP A 94 -8.17 3.06 -7.16
C ASP A 94 -8.64 1.62 -6.97
N LYS A 95 -7.73 0.66 -7.19
CA LYS A 95 -8.03 -0.76 -6.95
C LYS A 95 -8.36 -1.05 -5.50
N SER A 96 -7.68 -0.40 -4.54
CA SER A 96 -7.98 -0.57 -3.11
C SER A 96 -9.37 -0.09 -2.71
N LEU A 97 -9.94 0.88 -3.44
CA LEU A 97 -11.30 1.37 -3.23
C LEU A 97 -12.38 0.43 -3.82
N GLU A 98 -12.01 -0.36 -4.85
CA GLU A 98 -12.90 -1.37 -5.45
C GLU A 98 -12.97 -2.67 -4.63
N LEU A 99 -11.99 -2.92 -3.76
CA LEU A 99 -11.94 -4.15 -2.97
C LEU A 99 -13.06 -4.18 -1.92
N SER A 100 -13.64 -5.36 -1.71
CA SER A 100 -14.53 -5.59 -0.58
C SER A 100 -13.79 -5.45 0.75
N ALA A 101 -14.52 -5.30 1.85
CA ALA A 101 -13.93 -5.24 3.19
C ALA A 101 -13.11 -6.51 3.50
N SER A 102 -13.61 -7.68 3.10
CA SER A 102 -12.92 -8.97 3.26
C SER A 102 -11.64 -9.07 2.45
N ASP A 103 -11.68 -8.65 1.17
CA ASP A 103 -10.49 -8.62 0.32
C ASP A 103 -9.42 -7.69 0.87
N PHE A 104 -9.84 -6.53 1.41
CA PHE A 104 -8.93 -5.57 2.03
C PHE A 104 -8.33 -6.11 3.34
N GLU A 105 -9.13 -6.76 4.19
CA GLU A 105 -8.66 -7.39 5.44
C GLU A 105 -7.60 -8.48 5.18
N ARG A 106 -7.70 -9.21 4.05
CA ARG A 106 -6.72 -10.22 3.62
C ARG A 106 -5.31 -9.64 3.47
N PHE A 107 -5.17 -8.40 3.00
CA PHE A 107 -3.88 -7.72 2.91
C PHE A 107 -3.49 -7.04 4.23
N GLY A 108 -4.45 -6.54 4.96
CA GLY A 108 -4.28 -5.71 6.15
C GLY A 108 -3.87 -4.27 5.84
N THR A 109 -4.33 -3.33 6.65
CA THR A 109 -4.11 -1.88 6.45
C THR A 109 -2.63 -1.50 6.36
N GLY A 110 -1.79 -2.04 7.25
CA GLY A 110 -0.35 -1.74 7.26
C GLY A 110 0.36 -2.20 5.99
N SER A 111 -0.02 -3.37 5.45
CA SER A 111 0.53 -3.88 4.19
C SER A 111 0.09 -3.04 3.01
N MET A 112 -1.16 -2.60 2.95
CA MET A 112 -1.67 -1.74 1.87
C MET A 112 -0.98 -0.37 1.86
N ILE A 113 -0.75 0.24 3.03
CA ILE A 113 0.03 1.48 3.14
C ILE A 113 1.45 1.28 2.61
N THR A 114 2.12 0.20 3.02
CA THR A 114 3.47 -0.12 2.55
C THR A 114 3.52 -0.32 1.04
N ARG A 115 2.55 -1.05 0.47
CA ARG A 115 2.44 -1.31 -0.99
C ARG A 115 2.16 -0.03 -1.78
N SER A 116 1.34 0.88 -1.25
CA SER A 116 0.96 2.12 -1.94
C SER A 116 2.04 3.21 -1.88
N LEU A 117 2.87 3.23 -0.84
CA LEU A 117 3.87 4.28 -0.63
C LEU A 117 5.30 3.76 -0.80
N ASN A 118 5.73 2.89 0.10
CA ASN A 118 7.14 2.49 0.18
C ASN A 118 7.57 1.63 -1.02
N ASP A 119 6.76 0.64 -1.39
CA ASP A 119 7.08 -0.26 -2.50
C ASP A 119 7.18 0.49 -3.84
N ILE A 120 6.29 1.46 -4.07
CA ILE A 120 6.30 2.26 -5.29
C ILE A 120 7.50 3.21 -5.32
N ASN A 121 7.93 3.75 -4.18
CA ASN A 121 9.16 4.53 -4.11
C ASN A 121 10.40 3.69 -4.45
N VAL A 122 10.45 2.45 -3.97
CA VAL A 122 11.53 1.50 -4.35
C VAL A 122 11.54 1.22 -5.85
N ILE A 123 10.36 1.00 -6.45
CA ILE A 123 10.21 0.82 -7.91
C ILE A 123 10.67 2.07 -8.66
N GLN A 124 10.26 3.26 -8.23
CA GLN A 124 10.66 4.54 -8.83
C GLN A 124 12.18 4.71 -8.83
N GLN A 125 12.83 4.47 -7.69
CA GLN A 125 14.28 4.57 -7.56
C GLN A 125 15.00 3.55 -8.45
N ALA A 126 14.51 2.32 -8.52
CA ALA A 126 15.07 1.29 -9.38
C ALA A 126 14.97 1.66 -10.87
N ILE A 127 13.85 2.23 -11.30
CA ILE A 127 13.69 2.73 -12.69
C ILE A 127 14.71 3.83 -12.96
N LEU A 128 14.79 4.84 -12.08
CA LEU A 128 15.69 5.97 -12.21
C LEU A 128 17.15 5.52 -12.32
N GLN A 129 17.59 4.71 -11.35
CA GLN A 129 18.98 4.20 -11.30
C GLN A 129 19.31 3.28 -12.49
N THR A 130 18.36 2.45 -12.93
CA THR A 130 18.56 1.59 -14.10
C THR A 130 18.80 2.43 -15.35
N ILE A 131 18.03 3.50 -15.55
CA ILE A 131 18.18 4.37 -16.71
C ILE A 131 19.50 5.16 -16.65
N GLN A 132 19.89 5.64 -15.47
CA GLN A 132 21.07 6.51 -15.34
C GLN A 132 22.39 5.76 -15.22
N LEU A 133 22.42 4.57 -14.62
CA LEU A 133 23.66 3.88 -14.29
C LEU A 133 23.83 2.54 -15.01
N VAL A 134 22.76 1.78 -15.23
CA VAL A 134 22.87 0.46 -15.88
C VAL A 134 22.82 0.58 -17.40
N LEU A 135 21.91 1.39 -17.89
CA LEU A 135 21.68 1.53 -19.34
C LEU A 135 22.86 2.17 -20.11
N PRO A 136 23.63 3.14 -19.56
CA PRO A 136 24.83 3.67 -20.23
C PRO A 136 25.94 2.63 -20.45
N VAL A 137 26.05 1.61 -19.57
CA VAL A 137 27.15 0.63 -19.62
C VAL A 137 27.33 -0.04 -20.99
N PRO A 138 26.31 -0.68 -21.58
CA PRO A 138 26.47 -1.31 -22.89
C PRO A 138 26.80 -0.30 -24.00
N PHE A 139 26.27 0.93 -23.93
CA PHE A 139 26.58 1.98 -24.91
C PHE A 139 28.03 2.44 -24.81
N LEU A 140 28.49 2.74 -23.58
CA LEU A 140 29.89 3.15 -23.35
C LEU A 140 30.87 2.03 -23.66
N ALA A 141 30.56 0.79 -23.31
CA ALA A 141 31.41 -0.36 -23.61
C ALA A 141 31.58 -0.55 -25.13
N VAL A 142 30.46 -0.60 -25.86
CA VAL A 142 30.50 -0.80 -27.32
C VAL A 142 31.16 0.39 -28.02
N ALA A 143 30.74 1.61 -27.69
CA ALA A 143 31.30 2.81 -28.31
C ALA A 143 32.78 3.00 -27.96
N GLY A 144 33.18 2.82 -26.72
CA GLY A 144 34.57 2.94 -26.28
C GLY A 144 35.49 1.89 -26.94
N ILE A 145 35.02 0.64 -27.06
CA ILE A 145 35.76 -0.41 -27.81
C ILE A 145 35.89 -0.03 -29.28
N ILE A 146 34.84 0.50 -29.93
CA ILE A 146 34.87 0.96 -31.31
C ILE A 146 35.86 2.12 -31.46
N PHE A 147 35.81 3.13 -30.59
CA PHE A 147 36.76 4.26 -30.66
C PHE A 147 38.20 3.81 -30.42
N ALA A 148 38.45 2.89 -29.48
CA ALA A 148 39.78 2.33 -29.29
C ALA A 148 40.24 1.51 -30.51
N TRP A 149 39.33 0.76 -31.15
CA TRP A 149 39.64 0.01 -32.39
C TRP A 149 39.97 0.92 -33.56
N LEU A 150 39.29 2.05 -33.71
CA LEU A 150 39.57 3.05 -34.72
C LEU A 150 40.93 3.75 -34.54
N ILE A 151 41.42 3.83 -33.32
CA ILE A 151 42.75 4.32 -32.99
C ILE A 151 43.80 3.25 -33.35
N ASP A 152 43.66 2.05 -32.80
CA ASP A 152 44.50 0.90 -33.07
C ASP A 152 43.75 -0.40 -32.78
N PRO A 153 43.71 -1.38 -33.70
CA PRO A 153 42.99 -2.64 -33.49
C PRO A 153 43.44 -3.44 -32.26
N ALA A 154 44.75 -3.37 -31.93
CA ALA A 154 45.27 -4.06 -30.75
C ALA A 154 44.75 -3.43 -29.43
N MET A 155 44.56 -2.09 -29.39
CA MET A 155 43.98 -1.37 -28.27
C MET A 155 42.49 -1.69 -28.10
N GLY A 156 41.74 -1.72 -29.22
CA GLY A 156 40.32 -2.12 -29.17
C GLY A 156 40.14 -3.56 -28.68
N MET A 157 41.01 -4.48 -29.13
CA MET A 157 40.98 -5.87 -28.69
C MET A 157 41.31 -5.99 -27.17
N LEU A 158 42.36 -5.28 -26.71
CA LEU A 158 42.76 -5.23 -25.33
C LEU A 158 41.62 -4.72 -24.43
N LEU A 159 41.00 -3.59 -24.81
CA LEU A 159 39.88 -3.01 -24.07
C LEU A 159 38.68 -3.94 -24.06
N GLY A 160 38.38 -4.60 -25.16
CA GLY A 160 37.31 -5.60 -25.27
C GLY A 160 37.50 -6.79 -24.31
N VAL A 161 38.74 -7.30 -24.21
CA VAL A 161 39.10 -8.39 -23.29
C VAL A 161 38.95 -7.94 -21.84
N VAL A 162 39.43 -6.76 -21.46
CA VAL A 162 39.32 -6.21 -20.11
C VAL A 162 37.85 -6.04 -19.73
N VAL A 163 37.05 -5.41 -20.58
CA VAL A 163 35.60 -5.21 -20.34
C VAL A 163 34.88 -6.57 -20.18
N ALA A 164 35.19 -7.54 -21.04
CA ALA A 164 34.61 -8.88 -20.94
C ALA A 164 34.94 -9.57 -19.62
N ILE A 165 36.20 -9.49 -19.16
CA ILE A 165 36.60 -10.07 -17.85
C ILE A 165 35.83 -9.42 -16.72
N VAL A 166 35.71 -8.09 -16.69
CA VAL A 166 35.01 -7.37 -15.62
C VAL A 166 33.52 -7.67 -15.65
N LEU A 167 32.89 -7.75 -16.83
CA LEU A 167 31.47 -8.13 -16.93
C LEU A 167 31.23 -9.56 -16.45
N VAL A 168 32.09 -10.51 -16.79
CA VAL A 168 31.99 -11.89 -16.32
C VAL A 168 32.16 -11.94 -14.79
N ALA A 169 33.13 -11.22 -14.24
CA ALA A 169 33.33 -11.13 -12.78
C ALA A 169 32.11 -10.52 -12.09
N ALA A 170 31.52 -9.46 -12.67
CA ALA A 170 30.30 -8.82 -12.15
C ALA A 170 29.11 -9.79 -12.13
N VAL A 171 28.85 -10.48 -13.24
CA VAL A 171 27.77 -11.47 -13.33
C VAL A 171 27.97 -12.61 -12.35
N PHE A 172 29.19 -13.13 -12.24
CA PHE A 172 29.52 -14.19 -11.29
C PHE A 172 29.26 -13.76 -9.84
N THR A 173 29.68 -12.56 -9.46
CA THR A 173 29.49 -12.06 -8.08
C THR A 173 28.01 -11.83 -7.79
N VAL A 174 27.27 -11.21 -8.71
CA VAL A 174 25.82 -10.98 -8.55
C VAL A 174 25.08 -12.31 -8.40
N ALA A 175 25.41 -13.31 -9.23
CA ALA A 175 24.77 -14.63 -9.14
C ALA A 175 25.01 -15.32 -7.78
N ASN A 176 26.20 -15.17 -7.20
CA ASN A 176 26.53 -15.72 -5.88
C ASN A 176 25.98 -14.88 -4.71
N ALA A 177 25.91 -13.56 -4.86
CA ALA A 177 25.40 -12.66 -3.82
C ALA A 177 23.87 -12.68 -3.70
N ALA A 178 23.14 -12.86 -4.80
CA ALA A 178 21.69 -12.82 -4.83
C ALA A 178 21.02 -13.80 -3.83
N PRO A 179 21.38 -15.08 -3.75
CA PRO A 179 20.78 -16.02 -2.80
C PRO A 179 21.10 -15.66 -1.34
N ILE A 180 22.29 -15.10 -1.06
CA ILE A 180 22.67 -14.68 0.28
C ILE A 180 21.87 -13.43 0.67
N PHE A 181 21.66 -12.51 -0.27
CA PHE A 181 20.85 -11.32 -0.05
C PHE A 181 19.37 -11.66 0.26
N MET A 182 18.81 -12.65 -0.42
CA MET A 182 17.46 -13.16 -0.11
C MET A 182 17.35 -13.74 1.31
N ARG A 183 18.39 -14.47 1.76
CA ARG A 183 18.47 -14.96 3.14
C ARG A 183 18.59 -13.82 4.14
N LEU A 184 19.39 -12.79 3.83
CA LEU A 184 19.55 -11.61 4.67
C LEU A 184 18.19 -10.93 4.91
N GLN A 185 17.36 -10.83 3.87
CA GLN A 185 16.00 -10.29 3.99
C GLN A 185 15.14 -11.10 4.98
N SER A 186 15.23 -12.44 4.95
CA SER A 186 14.48 -13.29 5.89
C SER A 186 14.93 -13.12 7.36
N PHE A 187 16.19 -12.77 7.59
CA PHE A 187 16.65 -12.42 8.94
C PHE A 187 16.12 -11.06 9.41
N ILE A 188 16.05 -10.07 8.50
CA ILE A 188 15.41 -8.77 8.79
C ILE A 188 13.94 -8.97 9.18
N ASP A 189 13.23 -9.83 8.47
CA ASP A 189 11.82 -10.13 8.76
C ASP A 189 11.67 -10.78 10.13
N ARG A 190 12.55 -11.73 10.50
CA ARG A 190 12.58 -12.33 11.86
C ARG A 190 12.90 -11.30 12.93
N MET A 191 13.88 -10.43 12.70
CA MET A 191 14.20 -9.33 13.63
C MET A 191 12.98 -8.45 13.87
N ASN A 192 12.26 -8.07 12.81
CA ASN A 192 11.07 -7.25 12.92
C ASN A 192 9.96 -7.93 13.73
N VAL A 193 9.79 -9.26 13.59
CA VAL A 193 8.83 -10.03 14.40
C VAL A 193 9.23 -9.99 15.88
N VAL A 194 10.48 -10.35 16.23
CA VAL A 194 10.96 -10.39 17.61
C VAL A 194 10.91 -9.00 18.26
N LEU A 195 11.35 -7.96 17.54
CA LEU A 195 11.27 -6.58 18.03
C LEU A 195 9.84 -6.13 18.29
N ARG A 196 8.91 -6.46 17.37
CA ARG A 196 7.49 -6.13 17.55
C ARG A 196 6.89 -6.85 18.75
N GLU A 197 7.18 -8.14 18.92
CA GLU A 197 6.78 -8.91 20.10
C GLU A 197 7.31 -8.28 21.39
N ASN A 198 8.56 -7.88 21.41
CA ASN A 198 9.19 -7.25 22.58
C ASN A 198 8.60 -5.87 22.89
N ILE A 199 8.36 -5.05 21.88
CA ILE A 199 7.78 -3.70 22.07
C ILE A 199 6.32 -3.80 22.54
N VAL A 200 5.52 -4.64 21.89
CA VAL A 200 4.09 -4.80 22.24
C VAL A 200 3.94 -5.55 23.57
N GLY A 201 4.78 -6.57 23.80
CA GLY A 201 4.78 -7.43 24.99
C GLY A 201 5.58 -6.90 26.19
N VAL A 202 6.15 -5.69 26.14
CA VAL A 202 7.08 -5.17 27.15
C VAL A 202 6.53 -5.25 28.58
N ARG A 203 5.22 -5.02 28.76
CA ARG A 203 4.56 -5.12 30.08
C ARG A 203 4.57 -6.56 30.60
N VAL A 204 4.34 -7.52 29.72
CA VAL A 204 4.33 -8.95 30.06
C VAL A 204 5.77 -9.41 30.37
N ILE A 205 6.73 -9.05 29.53
CA ILE A 205 8.16 -9.38 29.72
C ILE A 205 8.63 -8.89 31.09
N ARG A 206 8.32 -7.64 31.46
CA ARG A 206 8.66 -7.05 32.75
C ARG A 206 7.91 -7.69 33.91
N ALA A 207 6.61 -7.97 33.75
CA ALA A 207 5.81 -8.61 34.79
C ALA A 207 6.31 -10.01 35.16
N PHE A 208 6.94 -10.72 34.20
CA PHE A 208 7.49 -12.06 34.39
C PHE A 208 9.00 -12.11 34.56
N ASN A 209 9.70 -10.95 34.62
CA ASN A 209 11.17 -10.85 34.74
C ASN A 209 11.88 -11.68 33.65
N LYS A 210 11.46 -11.54 32.39
CA LYS A 210 12.00 -12.31 31.25
C LYS A 210 12.87 -11.49 30.29
N GLU A 211 13.30 -10.29 30.70
CA GLU A 211 14.13 -9.39 29.88
C GLU A 211 15.38 -10.09 29.35
N ARG A 212 16.11 -10.78 30.23
CA ARG A 212 17.33 -11.48 29.84
C ARG A 212 17.12 -12.60 28.82
N ARG A 213 15.96 -13.27 28.87
CA ARG A 213 15.58 -14.29 27.89
C ARG A 213 15.32 -13.67 26.52
N GLU A 214 14.58 -12.56 26.50
CA GLU A 214 14.25 -11.87 25.25
C GLU A 214 15.49 -11.18 24.66
N GLU A 215 16.40 -10.67 25.49
CA GLU A 215 17.71 -10.17 25.05
C GLU A 215 18.54 -11.26 24.36
N GLN A 216 18.63 -12.46 24.96
CA GLN A 216 19.32 -13.59 24.34
C GLN A 216 18.69 -14.00 23.01
N ARG A 217 17.35 -14.08 22.95
CA ARG A 217 16.62 -14.39 21.72
C ARG A 217 16.88 -13.37 20.60
N LEU A 218 16.97 -12.09 20.97
CA LEU A 218 17.28 -11.01 20.03
C LEU A 218 18.73 -11.06 19.56
N ASP A 219 19.66 -11.35 20.50
CA ASP A 219 21.10 -11.45 20.20
C ASP A 219 21.41 -12.61 19.24
N GLU A 220 20.73 -13.75 19.37
CA GLU A 220 20.82 -14.86 18.42
C GLU A 220 20.44 -14.42 17.00
N VAL A 221 19.30 -13.73 16.84
CA VAL A 221 18.83 -13.26 15.53
C VAL A 221 19.76 -12.19 14.97
N PHE A 222 20.29 -11.30 15.81
CA PHE A 222 21.25 -10.28 15.39
C PHE A 222 22.60 -10.87 14.99
N SER A 223 23.07 -11.88 15.70
CA SER A 223 24.31 -12.59 15.38
C SER A 223 24.20 -13.30 14.02
N ASP A 224 23.10 -14.01 13.78
CA ASP A 224 22.82 -14.64 12.49
C ASP A 224 22.75 -13.64 11.35
N TYR A 225 22.06 -12.50 11.56
CA TYR A 225 22.03 -11.41 10.60
C TYR A 225 23.42 -10.86 10.31
N ALA A 226 24.18 -10.54 11.37
CA ALA A 226 25.53 -9.98 11.24
C ALA A 226 26.47 -10.92 10.48
N ALA A 227 26.46 -12.22 10.79
CA ALA A 227 27.26 -13.22 10.10
C ALA A 227 26.96 -13.29 8.60
N ASN A 228 25.69 -13.21 8.21
CA ASN A 228 25.30 -13.23 6.80
C ASN A 228 25.53 -11.87 6.11
N ALA A 229 25.33 -10.76 6.81
CA ALA A 229 25.65 -9.42 6.31
C ALA A 229 27.15 -9.26 6.02
N ILE A 230 28.01 -9.78 6.91
CA ILE A 230 29.46 -9.80 6.71
C ILE A 230 29.82 -10.62 5.45
N LYS A 231 29.23 -11.81 5.25
CA LYS A 231 29.47 -12.62 4.04
C LYS A 231 29.09 -11.89 2.76
N VAL A 232 27.92 -11.24 2.74
CA VAL A 232 27.48 -10.42 1.60
C VAL A 232 28.46 -9.28 1.36
N ASN A 233 28.83 -8.57 2.45
CA ASN A 233 29.76 -7.44 2.34
C ASN A 233 31.14 -7.86 1.85
N HIS A 234 31.66 -9.01 2.29
CA HIS A 234 32.93 -9.55 1.76
C HIS A 234 32.88 -9.84 0.26
N LEU A 235 31.74 -10.35 -0.25
CA LEU A 235 31.58 -10.57 -1.70
C LEU A 235 31.60 -9.24 -2.46
N PHE A 236 30.95 -8.18 -1.92
CA PHE A 236 30.93 -6.87 -2.56
C PHE A 236 32.27 -6.16 -2.51
N VAL A 237 32.89 -6.11 -1.33
CA VAL A 237 34.24 -5.55 -1.18
C VAL A 237 35.23 -6.31 -2.06
N GLY A 238 35.09 -7.64 -2.14
CA GLY A 238 35.88 -8.47 -3.03
C GLY A 238 35.69 -8.10 -4.52
N LEU A 239 34.44 -7.87 -4.94
CA LEU A 239 34.16 -7.46 -6.31
C LEU A 239 34.68 -6.05 -6.60
N ASP A 240 34.42 -5.10 -5.71
CA ASP A 240 34.87 -3.72 -5.82
C ASP A 240 36.40 -3.67 -5.91
N SER A 241 37.08 -4.32 -4.97
CA SER A 241 38.55 -4.41 -4.96
C SER A 241 39.11 -5.12 -6.19
N SER A 242 38.45 -6.19 -6.66
CA SER A 242 38.88 -6.89 -7.88
C SER A 242 38.68 -6.04 -9.12
N THR A 243 37.60 -5.25 -9.18
CA THR A 243 37.37 -4.30 -10.29
C THR A 243 38.43 -3.20 -10.31
N PHE A 244 38.75 -2.61 -9.14
CA PHE A 244 39.85 -1.65 -9.04
C PHE A 244 41.20 -2.28 -9.43
N PHE A 245 41.48 -3.49 -8.98
CA PHE A 245 42.69 -4.21 -9.36
C PHE A 245 42.78 -4.46 -10.87
N LEU A 246 41.68 -4.91 -11.48
CA LEU A 246 41.58 -5.10 -12.93
C LEU A 246 41.73 -3.77 -13.70
N MET A 247 41.19 -2.67 -13.15
CA MET A 247 41.37 -1.34 -13.71
C MET A 247 42.85 -0.92 -13.76
N ASN A 248 43.56 -1.07 -12.64
CA ASN A 248 45.00 -0.75 -12.61
C ASN A 248 45.81 -1.68 -13.54
N ILE A 249 45.46 -2.97 -13.62
CA ILE A 249 46.10 -3.88 -14.60
C ILE A 249 45.81 -3.42 -16.04
N ALA A 250 44.56 -3.00 -16.30
CA ALA A 250 44.20 -2.48 -17.63
C ALA A 250 45.00 -1.22 -17.98
N GLU A 251 45.19 -0.29 -17.02
CA GLU A 251 46.05 0.88 -17.22
C GLU A 251 47.48 0.47 -17.59
N VAL A 252 48.07 -0.43 -16.83
CA VAL A 252 49.43 -0.92 -17.09
C VAL A 252 49.48 -1.64 -18.46
N ALA A 253 48.49 -2.46 -18.78
CA ALA A 253 48.44 -3.17 -20.07
C ALA A 253 48.27 -2.20 -21.25
N VAL A 254 47.43 -1.17 -21.11
CA VAL A 254 47.26 -0.11 -22.14
C VAL A 254 48.56 0.66 -22.32
N LEU A 255 49.28 1.03 -21.26
CA LEU A 255 50.58 1.69 -21.31
C LEU A 255 51.65 0.82 -21.96
N TRP A 256 51.71 -0.48 -21.55
CA TRP A 256 52.69 -1.44 -22.09
C TRP A 256 52.47 -1.72 -23.57
N VAL A 257 51.27 -2.11 -23.95
CA VAL A 257 50.94 -2.41 -25.34
C VAL A 257 51.02 -1.14 -26.19
N GLY A 258 50.45 -0.01 -25.68
CA GLY A 258 50.52 1.29 -26.33
C GLY A 258 51.92 1.79 -26.56
N GLY A 259 52.81 1.67 -25.56
CA GLY A 259 54.21 2.02 -25.68
C GLY A 259 54.95 1.20 -26.77
N ASN A 260 54.70 -0.11 -26.83
CA ASN A 260 55.23 -0.96 -27.90
C ASN A 260 54.69 -0.59 -29.28
N ARG A 261 53.38 -0.24 -29.38
CA ARG A 261 52.77 0.20 -30.65
C ARG A 261 53.30 1.55 -31.11
N VAL A 262 53.59 2.48 -30.18
CA VAL A 262 54.23 3.76 -30.47
C VAL A 262 55.68 3.55 -30.95
N GLY A 263 56.45 2.67 -30.27
CA GLY A 263 57.79 2.31 -30.67
C GLY A 263 57.87 1.66 -32.06
N ALA A 264 56.84 0.93 -32.46
CA ALA A 264 56.68 0.36 -33.79
C ALA A 264 56.10 1.36 -34.83
N HIS A 265 55.93 2.64 -34.49
CA HIS A 265 55.31 3.69 -35.33
C HIS A 265 53.89 3.37 -35.82
N ALA A 266 53.19 2.46 -35.16
CA ALA A 266 51.84 2.05 -35.51
C ALA A 266 50.75 2.92 -34.85
N MET A 267 51.10 3.68 -33.78
CA MET A 267 50.20 4.54 -33.02
C MET A 267 50.92 5.79 -32.55
N GLN A 268 50.19 6.90 -32.36
CA GLN A 268 50.73 8.15 -31.83
C GLN A 268 50.67 8.16 -30.30
N ILE A 269 51.58 8.88 -29.62
CA ILE A 269 51.77 8.79 -28.16
C ILE A 269 50.54 9.26 -27.36
N ALA A 270 49.88 10.35 -27.78
CA ALA A 270 48.72 10.87 -27.07
C ALA A 270 47.46 10.00 -27.24
N SER A 271 47.44 9.11 -28.22
CA SER A 271 46.36 8.14 -28.41
C SER A 271 46.30 7.12 -27.27
N ILE A 272 47.40 6.87 -26.55
CA ILE A 272 47.43 6.04 -25.35
C ILE A 272 46.51 6.65 -24.27
N SER A 273 46.59 7.97 -24.05
CA SER A 273 45.77 8.67 -23.07
C SER A 273 44.27 8.56 -23.38
N ALA A 274 43.90 8.63 -24.67
CA ALA A 274 42.47 8.47 -25.04
C ALA A 274 41.95 7.05 -24.73
N VAL A 275 42.72 6.01 -25.07
CA VAL A 275 42.32 4.62 -24.75
C VAL A 275 42.25 4.40 -23.26
N LEU A 276 43.14 5.01 -22.49
CA LEU A 276 43.20 4.95 -21.04
C LEU A 276 41.93 5.57 -20.40
N GLU A 277 41.52 6.75 -20.89
CA GLU A 277 40.28 7.37 -20.45
C GLU A 277 39.03 6.58 -20.83
N TYR A 278 38.97 5.94 -22.00
CA TYR A 278 37.86 5.05 -22.34
C TYR A 278 37.78 3.87 -21.37
N ALA A 279 38.90 3.25 -21.02
CA ALA A 279 38.97 2.17 -20.07
C ALA A 279 38.43 2.62 -18.71
N LEU A 280 38.91 3.75 -18.19
CA LEU A 280 38.48 4.32 -16.91
C LEU A 280 36.96 4.61 -16.88
N LEU A 281 36.44 5.26 -17.93
CA LEU A 281 35.02 5.59 -18.02
C LEU A 281 34.12 4.33 -18.03
N ILE A 282 34.47 3.34 -18.87
CA ILE A 282 33.68 2.11 -18.97
C ILE A 282 33.68 1.37 -17.63
N LEU A 283 34.86 1.19 -17.03
CA LEU A 283 35.00 0.46 -15.77
C LEU A 283 34.32 1.17 -14.61
N PHE A 284 34.37 2.51 -14.56
CA PHE A 284 33.63 3.31 -13.58
C PHE A 284 32.12 3.10 -13.68
N PHE A 285 31.55 3.17 -14.90
CA PHE A 285 30.13 2.93 -15.08
C PHE A 285 29.73 1.48 -14.79
N VAL A 286 30.57 0.50 -15.12
CA VAL A 286 30.34 -0.90 -14.72
C VAL A 286 30.29 -1.03 -13.20
N MET A 287 31.20 -0.39 -12.48
CA MET A 287 31.23 -0.38 -11.02
C MET A 287 29.95 0.27 -10.44
N MET A 288 29.53 1.41 -10.97
CA MET A 288 28.28 2.05 -10.55
C MET A 288 27.04 1.17 -10.82
N ALA A 289 26.99 0.52 -11.98
CA ALA A 289 25.90 -0.37 -12.34
C ALA A 289 25.79 -1.60 -11.42
N GLN A 290 26.90 -2.12 -10.92
CA GLN A 290 26.91 -3.24 -9.97
C GLN A 290 26.13 -2.93 -8.70
N MET A 291 26.20 -1.71 -8.16
CA MET A 291 25.44 -1.28 -7.00
C MET A 291 23.93 -1.29 -7.26
N VAL A 292 23.52 -0.93 -8.48
CA VAL A 292 22.10 -0.90 -8.86
C VAL A 292 21.53 -2.29 -9.04
N VAL A 293 22.29 -3.22 -9.66
CA VAL A 293 21.83 -4.59 -9.93
C VAL A 293 21.39 -5.30 -8.66
N LEU A 294 21.96 -4.94 -7.49
CA LEU A 294 21.59 -5.48 -6.20
C LEU A 294 20.23 -4.99 -5.70
N THR A 295 19.80 -3.82 -6.11
CA THR A 295 18.50 -3.26 -5.72
C THR A 295 17.36 -3.83 -6.57
N LEU A 296 17.66 -4.38 -7.76
CA LEU A 296 16.65 -4.89 -8.70
C LEU A 296 15.79 -6.03 -8.14
N PRO A 297 16.32 -7.05 -7.41
CA PRO A 297 15.49 -8.10 -6.81
C PRO A 297 14.47 -7.53 -5.82
N ARG A 298 14.87 -6.53 -5.02
CA ARG A 298 13.96 -5.84 -4.09
C ARG A 298 12.86 -5.10 -4.86
N ALA A 299 13.21 -4.38 -5.90
CA ALA A 299 12.23 -3.68 -6.74
C ALA A 299 11.28 -4.66 -7.46
N ALA A 300 11.78 -5.81 -7.90
CA ALA A 300 10.96 -6.87 -8.49
C ALA A 300 9.97 -7.45 -7.46
N ALA A 301 10.40 -7.66 -6.22
CA ALA A 301 9.49 -8.10 -5.14
C ALA A 301 8.41 -7.06 -4.85
N CYS A 302 8.77 -5.77 -4.78
CA CYS A 302 7.82 -4.67 -4.63
C CYS A 302 6.81 -4.62 -5.79
N LEU A 303 7.29 -4.78 -7.03
CA LEU A 303 6.45 -4.82 -8.22
C LEU A 303 5.47 -6.00 -8.20
N ASN A 304 5.91 -7.18 -7.75
CA ASN A 304 5.04 -8.35 -7.59
C ASN A 304 3.96 -8.12 -6.53
N ARG A 305 4.28 -7.45 -5.41
CA ARG A 305 3.28 -7.09 -4.39
C ARG A 305 2.24 -6.10 -4.92
N ALA A 306 2.66 -5.11 -5.69
CA ALA A 306 1.74 -4.19 -6.36
C ALA A 306 0.87 -4.94 -7.40
N GLN A 307 1.45 -5.86 -8.15
CA GLN A 307 0.73 -6.69 -9.12
C GLN A 307 -0.34 -7.56 -8.46
N GLN A 308 -0.06 -8.16 -7.30
CA GLN A 308 -1.05 -8.93 -6.54
C GLN A 308 -2.31 -8.11 -6.21
N VAL A 309 -2.14 -6.83 -5.85
CA VAL A 309 -3.29 -5.96 -5.57
C VAL A 309 -4.08 -5.67 -6.85
N LEU A 310 -3.39 -5.39 -7.96
CA LEU A 310 -4.02 -5.03 -9.23
C LEU A 310 -4.72 -6.19 -9.94
N GLU A 311 -4.28 -7.44 -9.67
CA GLU A 311 -4.83 -8.64 -10.31
C GLU A 311 -5.97 -9.28 -9.50
N ILE A 312 -6.17 -8.89 -8.25
CA ILE A 312 -7.27 -9.45 -7.46
C ILE A 312 -8.62 -9.04 -8.06
N LYS A 313 -9.49 -10.00 -8.18
CA LYS A 313 -10.89 -9.74 -8.53
C LYS A 313 -11.65 -9.49 -7.25
N PRO A 314 -12.41 -8.40 -7.15
CA PRO A 314 -13.27 -8.17 -5.99
C PRO A 314 -14.18 -9.38 -5.77
N SER A 315 -14.26 -9.84 -4.53
CA SER A 315 -15.14 -10.96 -4.15
C SER A 315 -16.62 -10.59 -4.29
N ILE A 316 -16.92 -9.30 -4.14
CA ILE A 316 -18.26 -8.75 -4.26
C ILE A 316 -18.32 -7.86 -5.49
N VAL A 317 -19.22 -8.19 -6.41
CA VAL A 317 -19.46 -7.46 -7.66
C VAL A 317 -20.85 -6.83 -7.61
N ASP A 318 -20.97 -5.60 -8.07
CA ASP A 318 -22.23 -4.88 -8.12
C ASP A 318 -23.25 -5.57 -9.01
N GLY A 319 -24.49 -5.65 -8.52
CA GLY A 319 -25.63 -6.05 -9.32
C GLY A 319 -26.09 -4.92 -10.27
N GLN A 320 -27.02 -5.25 -11.16
CA GLN A 320 -27.49 -4.32 -12.18
C GLN A 320 -28.94 -3.82 -11.91
N ARG A 321 -29.59 -4.32 -10.87
CA ARG A 321 -30.95 -3.98 -10.50
C ARG A 321 -30.98 -2.75 -9.62
N THR A 322 -32.02 -1.90 -9.78
CA THR A 322 -32.23 -0.72 -8.93
C THR A 322 -33.48 -0.92 -8.08
N LEU A 323 -33.50 -0.37 -6.87
CA LEU A 323 -34.66 -0.46 -5.96
C LEU A 323 -35.90 0.24 -6.52
N ASP A 324 -35.71 1.37 -7.19
CA ASP A 324 -36.82 2.12 -7.80
C ASP A 324 -37.56 1.32 -8.90
N ALA A 325 -36.84 0.48 -9.63
CA ALA A 325 -37.42 -0.41 -10.64
C ALA A 325 -38.18 -1.58 -10.01
N ALA A 326 -37.80 -2.01 -8.82
CA ALA A 326 -38.40 -3.15 -8.11
C ALA A 326 -39.63 -2.77 -7.27
N ALA A 327 -39.76 -1.51 -6.87
CA ALA A 327 -40.92 -1.00 -6.14
C ALA A 327 -42.24 -1.16 -6.93
N SER A 328 -42.16 -1.30 -8.26
CA SER A 328 -43.31 -1.57 -9.13
C SER A 328 -43.78 -3.03 -9.13
N ASP A 329 -42.95 -3.97 -8.69
CA ASP A 329 -43.21 -5.43 -8.76
C ASP A 329 -43.64 -6.06 -7.42
N SER A 330 -43.39 -5.41 -6.26
CA SER A 330 -43.69 -5.97 -4.95
C SER A 330 -45.09 -5.64 -4.46
N LYS A 331 -46.00 -6.60 -4.59
CA LYS A 331 -47.39 -6.52 -4.03
C LYS A 331 -47.54 -7.16 -2.66
N ASP A 332 -46.54 -7.87 -2.15
CA ASP A 332 -46.59 -8.57 -0.87
C ASP A 332 -45.46 -8.10 0.06
N GLY A 333 -45.82 -7.47 1.19
CA GLY A 333 -44.92 -7.16 2.29
C GLY A 333 -44.41 -5.71 2.39
N ALA A 334 -45.24 -4.72 2.11
CA ALA A 334 -44.92 -3.29 2.07
C ALA A 334 -44.22 -2.68 3.30
N ASP A 335 -44.14 -3.40 4.43
CA ASP A 335 -43.55 -2.90 5.69
C ASP A 335 -42.14 -3.40 6.00
N ALA A 336 -41.65 -4.44 5.35
CA ALA A 336 -40.35 -5.03 5.65
C ALA A 336 -39.23 -4.38 4.82
N VAL A 337 -38.36 -3.60 5.48
CA VAL A 337 -37.19 -2.96 4.85
C VAL A 337 -36.08 -3.97 4.56
N ALA A 338 -35.78 -4.86 5.53
CA ALA A 338 -34.78 -5.91 5.33
C ALA A 338 -35.33 -7.27 5.77
N VAL A 339 -35.12 -8.29 4.98
CA VAL A 339 -35.58 -9.67 5.22
C VAL A 339 -34.43 -10.63 5.08
N PHE A 340 -34.21 -11.45 6.11
CA PHE A 340 -33.35 -12.62 6.08
C PHE A 340 -34.21 -13.84 5.75
N ASP A 341 -33.91 -14.50 4.65
CA ASP A 341 -34.69 -15.62 4.10
C ASP A 341 -33.82 -16.87 4.07
N HIS A 342 -33.92 -17.73 5.10
CA HIS A 342 -33.14 -18.94 5.28
C HIS A 342 -31.63 -18.72 5.04
N MET A 343 -31.10 -17.60 5.57
CA MET A 343 -29.75 -17.14 5.31
C MET A 343 -28.73 -17.90 6.17
N SER A 344 -27.69 -18.43 5.52
CA SER A 344 -26.51 -18.98 6.17
C SER A 344 -25.24 -18.32 5.63
N PHE A 345 -24.23 -18.21 6.51
CA PHE A 345 -22.96 -17.61 6.15
C PHE A 345 -21.78 -18.32 6.79
N ARG A 346 -20.72 -18.53 6.00
CA ARG A 346 -19.43 -19.06 6.43
C ARG A 346 -18.29 -18.20 5.91
N PHE A 347 -17.31 -17.90 6.76
CA PHE A 347 -16.07 -17.26 6.33
C PHE A 347 -15.23 -18.24 5.51
N ASP A 348 -14.44 -17.73 4.55
CA ASP A 348 -13.62 -18.55 3.64
C ASP A 348 -12.58 -19.44 4.37
N ASP A 349 -12.13 -19.00 5.55
CA ASP A 349 -11.14 -19.66 6.39
C ASP A 349 -11.76 -20.50 7.53
N ALA A 350 -13.10 -20.59 7.60
CA ALA A 350 -13.80 -21.36 8.62
C ALA A 350 -14.26 -22.71 8.11
N ASP A 351 -14.17 -23.73 8.95
CA ASP A 351 -14.65 -25.09 8.64
C ASP A 351 -16.18 -25.22 8.81
N GLU A 352 -16.79 -24.39 9.70
CA GLU A 352 -18.20 -24.43 10.02
C GLU A 352 -18.92 -23.12 9.67
N ASP A 353 -20.24 -23.19 9.50
CA ASP A 353 -21.05 -22.01 9.24
C ASP A 353 -21.08 -21.11 10.50
N THR A 354 -20.83 -19.82 10.31
CA THR A 354 -20.86 -18.81 11.38
C THR A 354 -22.30 -18.42 11.72
N LEU A 355 -23.17 -18.43 10.70
CA LEU A 355 -24.61 -18.19 10.82
C LEU A 355 -25.35 -19.29 10.04
N CYS A 356 -26.39 -19.88 10.66
CA CYS A 356 -27.13 -21.01 10.12
C CYS A 356 -28.62 -20.67 10.10
N ASP A 357 -29.22 -20.71 8.91
CA ASP A 357 -30.67 -20.67 8.67
C ASP A 357 -31.41 -19.53 9.36
N LEU A 358 -30.87 -18.30 9.26
CA LEU A 358 -31.48 -17.12 9.85
C LEU A 358 -32.70 -16.69 9.04
N SER A 359 -33.86 -16.54 9.73
CA SER A 359 -35.12 -16.11 9.14
C SER A 359 -35.82 -15.11 10.05
N PHE A 360 -35.74 -13.81 9.70
CA PHE A 360 -36.44 -12.71 10.39
C PHE A 360 -36.49 -11.47 9.50
N ALA A 361 -37.30 -10.47 9.89
CA ALA A 361 -37.45 -9.24 9.12
C ALA A 361 -37.33 -8.00 10.00
N CYS A 362 -36.68 -6.96 9.49
CA CYS A 362 -36.67 -5.60 10.05
C CYS A 362 -37.76 -4.77 9.35
N ARG A 363 -38.73 -4.28 10.11
CA ARG A 363 -39.88 -3.57 9.56
C ARG A 363 -39.78 -2.08 9.81
N ARG A 364 -40.37 -1.30 8.91
CA ARG A 364 -40.43 0.16 9.01
C ARG A 364 -41.18 0.57 10.26
N GLY A 365 -40.65 1.57 10.98
CA GLY A 365 -41.21 2.04 12.25
C GLY A 365 -41.03 1.09 13.44
N GLN A 366 -40.32 -0.02 13.29
CA GLN A 366 -40.06 -0.99 14.34
C GLN A 366 -38.57 -1.13 14.66
N THR A 367 -38.29 -1.44 15.92
CA THR A 367 -36.98 -1.76 16.43
C THR A 367 -36.81 -3.27 16.53
N THR A 368 -35.94 -3.85 15.72
CA THR A 368 -35.48 -5.24 15.85
C THR A 368 -34.17 -5.26 16.62
N ALA A 369 -34.08 -6.05 17.66
CA ALA A 369 -32.87 -6.22 18.46
C ALA A 369 -32.26 -7.61 18.24
N ILE A 370 -30.93 -7.70 18.22
CA ILE A 370 -30.21 -8.98 18.20
C ILE A 370 -29.40 -9.11 19.49
N VAL A 371 -29.62 -10.21 20.22
CA VAL A 371 -28.91 -10.53 21.47
C VAL A 371 -28.34 -11.95 21.40
N GLY A 372 -27.29 -12.21 22.15
CA GLY A 372 -26.66 -13.54 22.26
C GLY A 372 -25.27 -13.46 22.86
N SER A 373 -24.65 -14.60 23.09
CA SER A 373 -23.29 -14.70 23.64
C SER A 373 -22.24 -14.05 22.76
N THR A 374 -21.07 -13.78 23.32
CA THR A 374 -19.92 -13.33 22.51
C THR A 374 -19.55 -14.45 21.51
N GLY A 375 -19.34 -14.10 20.25
CA GLY A 375 -19.05 -15.07 19.21
C GLY A 375 -20.27 -15.68 18.49
N SER A 376 -21.52 -15.38 18.91
CA SER A 376 -22.74 -15.92 18.27
C SER A 376 -23.06 -15.35 16.88
N GLY A 377 -22.21 -14.52 16.30
CA GLY A 377 -22.40 -14.00 14.93
C GLY A 377 -23.17 -12.67 14.81
N LYS A 378 -23.51 -11.99 15.91
CA LYS A 378 -24.33 -10.75 15.91
C LYS A 378 -23.82 -9.66 14.97
N SER A 379 -22.56 -9.26 15.09
CA SER A 379 -21.97 -8.22 14.20
C SER A 379 -21.80 -8.70 12.76
N THR A 380 -21.76 -10.02 12.53
CA THR A 380 -21.74 -10.59 11.18
C THR A 380 -23.06 -10.31 10.45
N VAL A 381 -24.18 -10.29 11.14
CA VAL A 381 -25.49 -9.90 10.57
C VAL A 381 -25.45 -8.47 10.00
N ALA A 382 -24.89 -7.51 10.76
CA ALA A 382 -24.71 -6.13 10.27
C ALA A 382 -23.79 -6.05 9.05
N LYS A 383 -22.68 -6.80 9.06
CA LYS A 383 -21.73 -6.85 7.95
C LYS A 383 -22.36 -7.42 6.67
N LEU A 384 -23.26 -8.39 6.80
CA LEU A 384 -23.99 -8.98 5.69
C LEU A 384 -25.04 -8.01 5.13
N LEU A 385 -25.77 -7.27 5.98
CA LEU A 385 -26.71 -6.24 5.54
C LEU A 385 -26.02 -5.11 4.76
N LEU A 386 -24.80 -4.72 5.17
CA LEU A 386 -23.98 -3.74 4.46
C LEU A 386 -23.28 -4.32 3.21
N ARG A 387 -23.54 -5.60 2.95
CA ARG A 387 -22.88 -6.34 1.88
C ARG A 387 -21.35 -6.20 1.93
N PHE A 388 -20.77 -6.37 3.14
CA PHE A 388 -19.31 -6.58 3.28
C PHE A 388 -18.92 -8.03 2.99
N HIS A 389 -19.89 -8.92 3.04
CA HIS A 389 -19.85 -10.32 2.63
C HIS A 389 -21.17 -10.68 1.97
N ASP A 390 -21.18 -11.64 1.05
CA ASP A 390 -22.40 -12.23 0.50
C ASP A 390 -22.80 -13.47 1.29
N ALA A 391 -24.10 -13.74 1.43
CA ALA A 391 -24.61 -14.94 2.07
C ALA A 391 -24.14 -16.20 1.30
N THR A 392 -23.74 -17.25 2.04
CA THR A 392 -23.31 -18.52 1.45
C THR A 392 -24.51 -19.32 0.94
N ARG A 393 -25.64 -19.27 1.66
CA ARG A 393 -26.92 -19.89 1.31
C ARG A 393 -28.07 -18.98 1.68
N GLY A 394 -29.24 -19.17 1.06
CA GLY A 394 -30.40 -18.31 1.27
C GLY A 394 -30.23 -16.93 0.66
N ALA A 395 -30.96 -15.94 1.16
CA ALA A 395 -30.96 -14.59 0.66
C ALA A 395 -31.14 -13.55 1.76
N ILE A 396 -30.57 -12.36 1.54
CA ILE A 396 -30.93 -11.15 2.29
C ILE A 396 -31.53 -10.19 1.29
N ARG A 397 -32.74 -9.70 1.59
CA ARG A 397 -33.46 -8.78 0.68
C ARG A 397 -33.58 -7.41 1.33
N LEU A 398 -33.40 -6.36 0.55
CA LEU A 398 -33.66 -4.97 0.92
C LEU A 398 -34.82 -4.48 0.05
N ASP A 399 -35.90 -4.02 0.68
CA ASP A 399 -37.15 -3.63 -0.01
C ASP A 399 -37.59 -4.68 -1.05
N GLY A 400 -37.49 -5.98 -0.68
CA GLY A 400 -37.91 -7.11 -1.52
C GLY A 400 -36.88 -7.59 -2.55
N VAL A 401 -35.77 -6.87 -2.78
CA VAL A 401 -34.71 -7.22 -3.75
C VAL A 401 -33.51 -7.89 -3.06
N ASP A 402 -33.02 -8.98 -3.62
CA ASP A 402 -31.80 -9.63 -3.10
C ASP A 402 -30.60 -8.67 -3.18
N LEU A 403 -29.85 -8.54 -2.08
CA LEU A 403 -28.68 -7.66 -2.01
C LEU A 403 -27.65 -7.95 -3.13
N ARG A 404 -27.56 -9.19 -3.60
CA ARG A 404 -26.63 -9.61 -4.67
C ARG A 404 -26.98 -9.01 -6.03
N GLU A 405 -28.24 -8.61 -6.23
CA GLU A 405 -28.73 -8.00 -7.47
C GLU A 405 -28.56 -6.47 -7.50
N LEU A 406 -28.33 -5.84 -6.34
CA LEU A 406 -28.17 -4.40 -6.17
C LEU A 406 -26.70 -3.97 -6.23
N SER A 407 -26.45 -2.70 -6.53
CA SER A 407 -25.13 -2.11 -6.35
C SER A 407 -24.83 -1.86 -4.86
N GLN A 408 -23.56 -1.98 -4.46
CA GLN A 408 -23.14 -1.70 -3.08
C GLN A 408 -23.44 -0.23 -2.69
N GLY A 409 -23.33 0.69 -3.65
CA GLY A 409 -23.64 2.11 -3.45
C GLY A 409 -25.10 2.32 -3.10
N GLU A 410 -26.00 1.63 -3.78
CA GLU A 410 -27.43 1.73 -3.54
C GLU A 410 -27.85 1.13 -2.20
N ILE A 411 -27.34 -0.07 -1.86
CA ILE A 411 -27.56 -0.69 -0.56
C ILE A 411 -27.09 0.23 0.57
N ARG A 412 -25.83 0.66 0.50
CA ARG A 412 -25.25 1.54 1.50
C ARG A 412 -25.87 2.92 1.49
N GLY A 413 -26.44 3.37 0.38
CA GLY A 413 -27.25 4.59 0.26
C GLY A 413 -28.46 4.59 1.20
N ARG A 414 -29.12 3.45 1.38
CA ARG A 414 -30.35 3.27 2.18
C ARG A 414 -30.08 2.88 3.64
N ILE A 415 -28.86 2.52 4.02
CA ILE A 415 -28.50 2.04 5.35
C ILE A 415 -27.59 3.04 6.06
N ALA A 416 -27.92 3.45 7.27
CA ALA A 416 -27.04 4.15 8.18
C ALA A 416 -26.43 3.15 9.19
N TYR A 417 -25.13 3.21 9.41
CA TYR A 417 -24.42 2.25 10.25
C TYR A 417 -23.55 2.93 11.29
N VAL A 418 -23.71 2.51 12.54
CA VAL A 418 -22.84 2.89 13.64
C VAL A 418 -22.07 1.65 14.11
N PRO A 419 -20.76 1.58 13.86
CA PRO A 419 -19.96 0.42 14.22
C PRO A 419 -19.74 0.32 15.73
N GLN A 420 -19.47 -0.89 16.22
CA GLN A 420 -19.13 -1.17 17.60
C GLN A 420 -17.98 -0.29 18.12
N LYS A 421 -16.94 -0.13 17.31
CA LYS A 421 -15.83 0.76 17.60
C LYS A 421 -15.96 2.05 16.78
N ALA A 422 -16.44 3.11 17.43
CA ALA A 422 -16.58 4.40 16.81
C ALA A 422 -15.22 4.92 16.28
N TRP A 423 -15.20 5.32 15.03
CA TRP A 423 -14.06 5.94 14.36
C TRP A 423 -14.44 7.31 13.84
N LEU A 424 -13.63 8.32 14.18
CA LEU A 424 -13.77 9.67 13.67
C LEU A 424 -12.56 10.02 12.82
N PHE A 425 -12.81 10.72 11.71
CA PHE A 425 -11.76 11.19 10.82
C PHE A 425 -11.12 12.46 11.39
N SER A 426 -9.83 12.64 11.14
CA SER A 426 -9.15 13.89 11.47
C SER A 426 -9.74 15.06 10.70
N GLY A 427 -9.94 16.19 11.37
CA GLY A 427 -10.60 17.37 10.82
C GLY A 427 -11.38 18.10 11.88
N THR A 428 -12.63 18.45 11.62
CA THR A 428 -13.55 19.08 12.59
C THR A 428 -14.76 18.20 12.87
N VAL A 429 -15.54 18.51 13.89
CA VAL A 429 -16.82 17.87 14.15
C VAL A 429 -17.74 18.06 12.96
N ALA A 430 -17.85 19.27 12.40
CA ALA A 430 -18.64 19.54 11.19
C ALA A 430 -18.22 18.65 10.00
N SER A 431 -16.92 18.48 9.76
CA SER A 431 -16.44 17.62 8.66
C SER A 431 -16.80 16.15 8.85
N ASN A 432 -16.81 15.66 10.10
CA ASN A 432 -17.26 14.31 10.44
C ASN A 432 -18.78 14.13 10.27
N LEU A 433 -19.59 15.15 10.58
CA LEU A 433 -21.04 15.10 10.37
C LEU A 433 -21.39 15.16 8.89
N ARG A 434 -20.72 16.03 8.11
CA ARG A 434 -20.88 16.12 6.65
C ARG A 434 -20.50 14.83 5.93
N PHE A 435 -19.70 13.96 6.54
CA PHE A 435 -19.43 12.64 5.98
C PHE A 435 -20.72 11.79 5.84
N GLY A 436 -21.72 12.02 6.68
CA GLY A 436 -23.05 11.39 6.55
C GLY A 436 -23.94 12.05 5.50
N ASN A 437 -23.79 13.37 5.32
CA ASN A 437 -24.50 14.16 4.30
C ASN A 437 -23.67 15.42 3.97
N GLU A 438 -23.15 15.50 2.75
CA GLU A 438 -22.28 16.61 2.30
C GLU A 438 -23.02 17.95 2.26
N ASP A 439 -24.32 17.93 1.95
CA ASP A 439 -25.18 19.12 1.82
C ASP A 439 -25.81 19.55 3.16
N ALA A 440 -25.38 18.94 4.28
CA ALA A 440 -25.95 19.24 5.60
C ALA A 440 -25.75 20.70 5.99
N THR A 441 -26.87 21.33 6.40
CA THR A 441 -26.87 22.67 6.95
C THR A 441 -26.35 22.65 8.40
N GLU A 442 -26.00 23.82 8.93
CA GLU A 442 -25.64 23.95 10.34
C GLU A 442 -26.80 23.53 11.26
N ALA A 443 -28.04 23.86 10.88
CA ALA A 443 -29.23 23.45 11.64
C ALA A 443 -29.39 21.93 11.69
N ASP A 444 -29.17 21.22 10.58
CA ASP A 444 -29.19 19.76 10.56
C ASP A 444 -28.12 19.16 11.47
N MET A 445 -26.91 19.72 11.45
CA MET A 445 -25.79 19.26 12.30
C MET A 445 -26.10 19.48 13.79
N LEU A 446 -26.66 20.63 14.15
CA LEU A 446 -27.05 20.93 15.54
C LEU A 446 -28.17 20.00 15.99
N HIS A 447 -29.18 19.73 15.16
CA HIS A 447 -30.24 18.79 15.45
C HIS A 447 -29.70 17.37 15.68
N ALA A 448 -28.83 16.87 14.79
CA ALA A 448 -28.21 15.55 14.94
C ALA A 448 -27.37 15.45 16.22
N LEU A 449 -26.64 16.50 16.60
CA LEU A 449 -25.90 16.54 17.86
C LEU A 449 -26.83 16.52 19.07
N GLN A 450 -27.98 17.20 19.01
CA GLN A 450 -28.97 17.22 20.07
C GLN A 450 -29.61 15.84 20.25
N VAL A 451 -30.07 15.21 19.17
CA VAL A 451 -30.62 13.85 19.18
C VAL A 451 -29.59 12.85 19.72
N ALA A 452 -28.35 12.93 19.26
CA ALA A 452 -27.26 12.07 19.71
C ALA A 452 -26.71 12.39 21.11
N GLN A 453 -27.34 13.30 21.86
CA GLN A 453 -26.87 13.72 23.19
C GLN A 453 -25.41 14.22 23.19
N SER A 454 -25.01 14.90 22.10
CA SER A 454 -23.63 15.36 21.85
C SER A 454 -23.48 16.88 22.01
N THR A 455 -24.33 17.53 22.81
CA THR A 455 -24.32 18.97 23.07
C THR A 455 -23.02 19.46 23.70
N PHE A 456 -22.23 18.58 24.33
CA PHE A 456 -20.88 18.89 24.85
C PHE A 456 -19.94 19.51 23.78
N VAL A 457 -20.21 19.32 22.48
CA VAL A 457 -19.49 19.96 21.39
C VAL A 457 -19.72 21.45 21.38
N LEU A 458 -20.94 21.89 21.69
CA LEU A 458 -21.34 23.30 21.70
C LEU A 458 -20.73 24.05 22.89
N ASP A 459 -20.36 23.34 23.97
CA ASP A 459 -19.66 23.90 25.12
C ASP A 459 -18.16 24.12 24.82
N GLN A 460 -17.65 23.59 23.70
CA GLN A 460 -16.27 23.84 23.26
C GLN A 460 -16.15 25.24 22.63
N PRO A 461 -15.02 25.94 22.81
CA PRO A 461 -14.85 27.29 22.26
C PRO A 461 -15.06 27.42 20.76
N GLN A 462 -14.84 26.34 19.99
CA GLN A 462 -14.95 26.29 18.55
C GLN A 462 -16.24 25.63 18.03
N GLY A 463 -17.12 25.15 18.93
CA GLY A 463 -18.39 24.51 18.55
C GLY A 463 -18.22 23.42 17.49
N LEU A 464 -18.90 23.54 16.36
CA LEU A 464 -18.83 22.59 15.23
C LEU A 464 -17.44 22.50 14.59
N ASP A 465 -16.61 23.55 14.71
CA ASP A 465 -15.23 23.55 14.19
C ASP A 465 -14.22 22.97 15.19
N THR A 466 -14.69 22.40 16.31
CA THR A 466 -13.81 21.70 17.26
C THR A 466 -12.98 20.64 16.55
N PRO A 467 -11.64 20.68 16.69
CA PRO A 467 -10.75 19.74 16.02
C PRO A 467 -10.96 18.30 16.50
N VAL A 468 -10.95 17.38 15.55
CA VAL A 468 -10.99 15.93 15.78
C VAL A 468 -9.63 15.35 15.41
N ALA A 469 -8.93 14.77 16.37
CA ALA A 469 -7.69 14.02 16.10
C ALA A 469 -8.01 12.68 15.40
N GLN A 470 -7.00 12.09 14.74
CA GLN A 470 -7.15 10.80 14.07
C GLN A 470 -7.72 9.73 15.02
N GLY A 471 -8.82 9.08 14.59
CA GLY A 471 -9.56 8.12 15.40
C GLY A 471 -10.36 8.76 16.55
N GLY A 472 -10.44 10.09 16.63
CA GLY A 472 -11.14 10.81 17.70
C GLY A 472 -10.48 10.65 19.07
N THR A 473 -9.17 10.47 19.13
CA THR A 473 -8.44 10.16 20.39
C THR A 473 -8.52 11.27 21.43
N ASN A 474 -8.87 12.48 21.03
CA ASN A 474 -9.10 13.61 21.91
C ASN A 474 -10.50 13.64 22.54
N PHE A 475 -11.38 12.69 22.20
CA PHE A 475 -12.69 12.50 22.81
C PHE A 475 -12.73 11.22 23.66
N SER A 476 -13.57 11.19 24.69
CA SER A 476 -13.82 9.97 25.47
C SER A 476 -14.53 8.90 24.61
N GLY A 477 -14.54 7.64 25.05
CA GLY A 477 -15.21 6.54 24.35
C GLY A 477 -16.68 6.85 24.05
N GLY A 478 -17.43 7.28 25.08
CA GLY A 478 -18.84 7.65 24.94
C GLY A 478 -19.07 8.89 24.08
N GLN A 479 -18.18 9.87 24.13
CA GLN A 479 -18.26 11.04 23.24
C GLN A 479 -18.05 10.66 21.78
N ARG A 480 -17.03 9.82 21.48
CA ARG A 480 -16.81 9.30 20.11
C ARG A 480 -18.03 8.55 19.59
N GLN A 481 -18.62 7.70 20.46
CA GLN A 481 -19.78 6.90 20.08
C GLN A 481 -20.97 7.79 19.73
N ARG A 482 -21.28 8.80 20.57
CA ARG A 482 -22.36 9.75 20.31
C ARG A 482 -22.11 10.56 19.03
N LEU A 483 -20.87 11.00 18.76
CA LEU A 483 -20.55 11.68 17.51
C LEU A 483 -20.69 10.76 16.28
N ALA A 484 -20.38 9.46 16.41
CA ALA A 484 -20.63 8.49 15.35
C ALA A 484 -22.14 8.27 15.11
N ILE A 485 -22.94 8.28 16.18
CA ILE A 485 -24.41 8.25 16.07
C ILE A 485 -24.92 9.52 15.39
N ALA A 486 -24.47 10.72 15.81
CA ALA A 486 -24.83 11.97 15.17
C ALA A 486 -24.52 11.96 13.66
N ARG A 487 -23.34 11.44 13.26
CA ARG A 487 -22.98 11.27 11.85
C ARG A 487 -23.93 10.33 11.11
N ALA A 488 -24.36 9.25 11.74
CA ALA A 488 -25.31 8.30 11.13
C ALA A 488 -26.69 8.94 10.93
N LEU A 489 -27.14 9.79 11.86
CA LEU A 489 -28.39 10.52 11.78
C LEU A 489 -28.40 11.59 10.67
N MET A 490 -27.24 12.12 10.26
CA MET A 490 -27.14 13.01 9.11
C MET A 490 -27.63 12.37 7.82
N LYS A 491 -27.59 11.03 7.76
CA LYS A 491 -28.06 10.24 6.64
C LYS A 491 -29.53 9.87 6.85
N ARG A 492 -30.42 10.36 6.00
CA ARG A 492 -31.82 9.92 6.00
C ARG A 492 -31.90 8.52 5.41
N ALA A 493 -31.84 7.50 6.27
CA ALA A 493 -31.78 6.09 5.87
C ALA A 493 -33.12 5.38 6.10
N ASP A 494 -33.36 4.34 5.29
CA ASP A 494 -34.51 3.44 5.50
C ASP A 494 -34.27 2.41 6.59
N LEU A 495 -32.97 2.11 6.87
CA LEU A 495 -32.54 1.20 7.93
C LEU A 495 -31.35 1.80 8.71
N TYR A 496 -31.51 1.92 10.02
CA TYR A 496 -30.44 2.29 10.95
C TYR A 496 -29.92 1.04 11.66
N ILE A 497 -28.60 0.83 11.60
CA ILE A 497 -27.93 -0.30 12.28
C ILE A 497 -27.01 0.26 13.37
N PHE A 498 -27.26 -0.13 14.61
CA PHE A 498 -26.44 0.20 15.78
C PHE A 498 -25.76 -1.07 16.29
N ASP A 499 -24.46 -1.25 15.98
CA ASP A 499 -23.69 -2.42 16.42
C ASP A 499 -23.01 -2.13 17.76
N ASP A 500 -23.59 -2.62 18.85
CA ASP A 500 -23.16 -2.45 20.25
C ASP A 500 -22.83 -0.99 20.62
N SER A 501 -23.57 -0.06 19.99
CA SER A 501 -23.24 1.37 20.00
C SER A 501 -23.59 2.09 21.29
N PHE A 502 -24.33 1.45 22.18
CA PHE A 502 -24.81 2.01 23.43
C PHE A 502 -23.99 1.56 24.65
N SER A 503 -23.15 0.53 24.51
CA SER A 503 -22.40 -0.08 25.62
C SER A 503 -21.39 0.85 26.32
N ALA A 504 -20.87 1.85 25.58
CA ALA A 504 -19.91 2.84 26.09
C ALA A 504 -20.60 4.04 26.81
N LEU A 505 -21.93 4.07 26.89
CA LEU A 505 -22.70 5.16 27.46
C LEU A 505 -23.12 4.83 28.91
N ASP A 506 -23.28 5.88 29.71
CA ASP A 506 -23.92 5.77 31.00
C ASP A 506 -25.44 5.58 30.86
N PHE A 507 -26.08 5.00 31.83
CA PHE A 507 -27.50 4.63 31.78
C PHE A 507 -28.45 5.81 31.49
N LYS A 508 -28.15 7.01 32.02
CA LYS A 508 -28.97 8.20 31.82
C LYS A 508 -28.88 8.71 30.37
N THR A 509 -27.66 8.79 29.85
CA THR A 509 -27.41 9.20 28.46
C THR A 509 -27.95 8.19 27.46
N ASP A 510 -27.80 6.87 27.73
CA ASP A 510 -28.36 5.79 26.91
C ASP A 510 -29.90 5.88 26.82
N ALA A 511 -30.59 6.05 27.97
CA ALA A 511 -32.04 6.18 27.98
C ALA A 511 -32.53 7.43 27.21
N ALA A 512 -31.89 8.59 27.44
CA ALA A 512 -32.24 9.83 26.76
C ALA A 512 -32.02 9.76 25.25
N LEU A 513 -30.89 9.15 24.83
CA LEU A 513 -30.57 8.95 23.44
C LEU A 513 -31.58 8.03 22.74
N ARG A 514 -31.92 6.89 23.32
CA ARG A 514 -32.92 5.97 22.76
C ARG A 514 -34.29 6.61 22.62
N HIS A 515 -34.71 7.40 23.61
CA HIS A 515 -35.98 8.15 23.51
C HIS A 515 -35.95 9.14 22.35
N ALA A 516 -34.87 9.90 22.20
CA ALA A 516 -34.74 10.85 21.09
C ALA A 516 -34.67 10.15 19.71
N LEU A 517 -34.03 8.96 19.64
CA LEU A 517 -33.95 8.15 18.43
C LEU A 517 -35.32 7.63 17.96
N GLN A 518 -36.24 7.30 18.87
CA GLN A 518 -37.58 6.79 18.49
C GLN A 518 -38.36 7.78 17.63
N ASP A 519 -38.28 9.07 17.95
CA ASP A 519 -38.94 10.11 17.16
C ASP A 519 -38.25 10.32 15.80
N GLU A 520 -36.93 10.27 15.80
CA GLU A 520 -36.11 10.52 14.60
C GLU A 520 -36.16 9.36 13.57
N THR A 521 -36.35 8.13 14.06
CA THR A 521 -36.35 6.92 13.19
C THR A 521 -37.75 6.34 12.97
N ARG A 522 -38.81 7.10 13.26
CA ARG A 522 -40.21 6.65 13.15
C ARG A 522 -40.59 6.07 11.80
N ASP A 523 -40.02 6.65 10.72
CA ASP A 523 -40.29 6.24 9.33
C ASP A 523 -39.25 5.25 8.77
N ALA A 524 -38.34 4.75 9.61
CA ALA A 524 -37.26 3.83 9.24
C ALA A 524 -37.33 2.54 10.07
N ALA A 525 -36.68 1.49 9.61
CA ALA A 525 -36.41 0.31 10.45
C ALA A 525 -35.15 0.55 11.29
N VAL A 526 -35.14 0.02 12.50
CA VAL A 526 -33.98 0.09 13.41
C VAL A 526 -33.52 -1.31 13.77
N LEU A 527 -32.23 -1.59 13.55
CA LEU A 527 -31.57 -2.83 13.99
C LEU A 527 -30.57 -2.51 15.09
N ILE A 528 -30.80 -3.00 16.28
CA ILE A 528 -29.89 -2.83 17.43
C ILE A 528 -29.22 -4.16 17.74
N ILE A 529 -27.92 -4.22 17.60
CA ILE A 529 -27.12 -5.33 18.11
C ILE A 529 -26.64 -4.93 19.50
N ALA A 530 -27.05 -5.67 20.52
CA ALA A 530 -26.73 -5.34 21.89
C ALA A 530 -26.20 -6.54 22.69
N GLN A 531 -25.38 -6.21 23.68
CA GLN A 531 -24.93 -7.15 24.70
C GLN A 531 -25.74 -7.00 25.99
N ARG A 532 -26.35 -5.81 26.23
CA ARG A 532 -27.12 -5.51 27.42
C ARG A 532 -28.61 -5.65 27.15
N ILE A 533 -29.30 -6.45 28.00
CA ILE A 533 -30.76 -6.60 27.93
C ILE A 533 -31.48 -5.28 28.19
N SER A 534 -30.96 -4.42 29.07
CA SER A 534 -31.56 -3.10 29.37
C SER A 534 -31.67 -2.21 28.13
N THR A 535 -30.82 -2.40 27.12
CA THR A 535 -30.85 -1.63 25.86
C THR A 535 -32.00 -2.04 24.95
N ILE A 536 -32.48 -3.29 25.05
CA ILE A 536 -33.42 -3.91 24.12
C ILE A 536 -34.77 -4.27 24.73
N LEU A 537 -35.03 -3.92 25.98
CA LEU A 537 -36.26 -4.25 26.68
C LEU A 537 -37.53 -3.81 25.95
N HIS A 538 -37.48 -2.69 25.23
CA HIS A 538 -38.59 -2.08 24.51
C HIS A 538 -38.55 -2.31 23.01
N ALA A 539 -37.70 -3.22 22.51
CA ALA A 539 -37.66 -3.59 21.10
C ALA A 539 -38.96 -4.33 20.74
N ASP A 540 -39.49 -4.01 19.54
CA ASP A 540 -40.71 -4.63 19.01
C ASP A 540 -40.48 -6.11 18.69
N GLN A 541 -39.24 -6.44 18.33
CA GLN A 541 -38.80 -7.80 18.03
C GLN A 541 -37.38 -8.02 18.55
N ILE A 542 -37.15 -9.13 19.23
CA ILE A 542 -35.84 -9.55 19.73
C ILE A 542 -35.51 -10.90 19.10
N VAL A 543 -34.35 -10.97 18.42
CA VAL A 543 -33.76 -12.16 17.84
C VAL A 543 -32.69 -12.67 18.81
N VAL A 544 -32.82 -13.87 19.31
CA VAL A 544 -31.87 -14.50 20.24
C VAL A 544 -30.97 -15.41 19.43
N LEU A 545 -29.68 -15.06 19.33
CA LEU A 545 -28.68 -15.87 18.65
C LEU A 545 -27.85 -16.70 19.61
N LYS A 546 -27.74 -18.00 19.33
CA LYS A 546 -26.85 -18.92 20.02
C LYS A 546 -26.16 -19.80 18.97
N ASP A 547 -24.83 -19.85 19.00
CA ASP A 547 -23.98 -20.66 18.12
C ASP A 547 -24.35 -20.52 16.62
N GLY A 548 -24.67 -19.29 16.20
CA GLY A 548 -25.02 -18.95 14.82
C GLY A 548 -26.48 -19.20 14.42
N GLU A 549 -27.33 -19.71 15.31
CA GLU A 549 -28.73 -20.04 15.05
C GLU A 549 -29.70 -19.12 15.84
N VAL A 550 -30.89 -18.91 15.28
CA VAL A 550 -31.98 -18.20 15.97
C VAL A 550 -32.70 -19.18 16.89
N VAL A 551 -32.47 -19.04 18.21
CA VAL A 551 -33.09 -19.90 19.23
C VAL A 551 -34.33 -19.29 19.90
N GLY A 552 -34.63 -18.03 19.56
CA GLY A 552 -35.83 -17.33 20.07
C GLY A 552 -36.10 -16.07 19.22
N LEU A 553 -37.39 -15.83 18.98
CA LEU A 553 -37.89 -14.66 18.27
C LEU A 553 -39.19 -14.18 18.91
N GLY A 554 -39.25 -12.93 19.36
CA GLY A 554 -40.43 -12.36 19.97
C GLY A 554 -40.12 -11.11 20.78
N THR A 555 -41.05 -10.64 21.58
CA THR A 555 -40.89 -9.53 22.53
C THR A 555 -40.17 -9.97 23.80
N HIS A 556 -39.73 -9.01 24.62
CA HIS A 556 -39.08 -9.30 25.89
C HIS A 556 -39.95 -10.24 26.78
N GLY A 557 -41.26 -9.92 26.91
CA GLY A 557 -42.17 -10.70 27.73
C GLY A 557 -42.32 -12.14 27.23
N GLU A 558 -42.53 -12.32 25.92
CA GLU A 558 -42.65 -13.65 25.30
C GLU A 558 -41.38 -14.49 25.47
N LEU A 559 -40.20 -13.87 25.25
CA LEU A 559 -38.93 -14.57 25.35
C LEU A 559 -38.54 -14.93 26.79
N MET A 560 -38.98 -14.16 27.76
CA MET A 560 -38.82 -14.52 29.19
C MET A 560 -39.60 -15.80 29.55
N GLU A 561 -40.72 -16.07 28.87
CA GLU A 561 -41.52 -17.27 29.07
C GLU A 561 -41.06 -18.45 28.21
N THR A 562 -40.70 -18.21 26.93
CA THR A 562 -40.52 -19.25 25.92
C THR A 562 -39.07 -19.61 25.65
N CYS A 563 -38.11 -18.71 25.90
CA CYS A 563 -36.69 -18.90 25.52
C CYS A 563 -35.78 -19.00 26.77
N GLU A 564 -35.34 -20.21 27.09
CA GLU A 564 -34.42 -20.46 28.21
C GLU A 564 -33.09 -19.69 28.07
N VAL A 565 -32.54 -19.59 26.87
CA VAL A 565 -31.30 -18.88 26.60
C VAL A 565 -31.45 -17.38 26.88
N TYR A 566 -32.56 -16.77 26.43
CA TYR A 566 -32.85 -15.37 26.71
C TYR A 566 -33.01 -15.10 28.21
N ARG A 567 -33.77 -15.95 28.89
CA ARG A 567 -34.01 -15.86 30.34
C ARG A 567 -32.69 -15.94 31.11
N ALA A 568 -31.81 -16.89 30.75
CA ALA A 568 -30.50 -17.03 31.39
C ALA A 568 -29.64 -15.77 31.24
N ILE A 569 -29.64 -15.16 30.04
CA ILE A 569 -28.90 -13.89 29.77
C ILE A 569 -29.51 -12.76 30.60
N ALA A 570 -30.84 -12.61 30.62
CA ALA A 570 -31.54 -11.57 31.35
C ALA A 570 -31.31 -11.67 32.86
N GLU A 571 -31.47 -12.86 33.43
CA GLU A 571 -31.27 -13.07 34.89
C GLU A 571 -29.80 -12.84 35.30
N SER A 572 -28.83 -13.24 34.46
CA SER A 572 -27.41 -13.01 34.77
C SER A 572 -27.06 -11.53 34.84
N GLN A 573 -27.72 -10.70 34.02
CA GLN A 573 -27.47 -9.25 33.99
C GLN A 573 -28.27 -8.50 35.06
N MET A 574 -29.45 -8.99 35.47
CA MET A 574 -30.24 -8.42 36.57
C MET A 574 -29.61 -8.70 37.95
N LYS A 575 -29.06 -9.89 38.16
CA LYS A 575 -28.37 -10.25 39.42
C LYS A 575 -26.98 -9.61 39.57
N GLY A 576 -26.34 -9.15 38.50
CA GLY A 576 -25.07 -8.45 38.56
C GLY A 576 -25.17 -6.93 38.71
N GLY A 577 -26.37 -6.39 38.82
CA GLY A 577 -26.67 -4.97 38.99
C GLY A 577 -27.05 -4.54 40.40
N GLU A 578 -27.09 -5.47 41.35
CA GLU A 578 -27.11 -5.20 42.79
C GLU A 578 -25.64 -5.25 43.28
#